data_32f430aa540a817cf998043d2d0407c5
#
_entry.id   32f430aa540a817cf998043d2d0407c5
#
_cell.length_a   1.000
_cell.length_b   1.000
_cell.length_c   1.000
_cell.angle_alpha   90.00
_cell.angle_beta   90.00
_cell.angle_gamma   90.00
#
_symmetry.space_group_name_H-M   'P 1'
#
loop_
_entity.id
_entity.type
_entity.pdbx_description
1 polymer ?
#
loop_
_entity_poly.entity_id
_entity_poly.type
_entity_poly.pdbx_seq_one_letter_code
_entity_poly.pdbx_strand_id
1 'polypeptide(L)'
;MEVKEILSKCDHTLLAQTATWKEIQAICDDGMKYGCASVCIPASYVKQAAEYVAGKLPICTVIGFPNGYDTTAAKCFMATDAVDNGASEVDMVINLGWVKDQKWDDLLAEIKAVKAACKGKLLKVIIECCFLTDEEKIKMCEIVTASGAEYIKTSTGFGTGGATREDVALFAKHVGPNVKIKAAGGIADLKDAEDFINLGASRLGTSRIVKAVKAMEQK
;
A
#
# COMPACT_ATOMS: atom_id res chain seq x y z
N MET A 1 0.63 -11.40 -19.67
CA MET A 1 0.18 -11.97 -18.36
C MET A 1 -1.33 -12.14 -18.39
N GLU A 2 -1.86 -13.17 -17.72
CA GLU A 2 -3.31 -13.37 -17.62
C GLU A 2 -3.94 -12.29 -16.73
N VAL A 3 -5.11 -11.77 -17.14
CA VAL A 3 -5.83 -10.71 -16.40
C VAL A 3 -6.09 -11.13 -14.95
N LYS A 4 -6.45 -12.39 -14.71
CA LYS A 4 -6.69 -12.92 -13.36
C LYS A 4 -5.44 -12.87 -12.48
N GLU A 5 -4.26 -13.06 -13.04
CA GLU A 5 -3.00 -12.95 -12.32
C GLU A 5 -2.72 -11.50 -11.91
N ILE A 6 -2.98 -10.53 -12.79
CA ILE A 6 -2.86 -9.10 -12.45
C ILE A 6 -3.83 -8.73 -11.33
N LEU A 7 -5.10 -9.13 -11.44
CA LEU A 7 -6.12 -8.85 -10.43
C LEU A 7 -5.76 -9.43 -9.05
N SER A 8 -5.20 -10.63 -9.01
CA SER A 8 -4.77 -11.27 -7.74
C SER A 8 -3.63 -10.54 -7.03
N LYS A 9 -2.99 -9.58 -7.69
CA LYS A 9 -1.96 -8.70 -7.13
C LYS A 9 -2.48 -7.28 -6.83
N CYS A 10 -3.75 -6.98 -7.09
CA CYS A 10 -4.32 -5.65 -6.88
C CYS A 10 -4.84 -5.47 -5.46
N ASP A 11 -4.42 -4.40 -4.80
CA ASP A 11 -5.17 -3.77 -3.72
C ASP A 11 -6.16 -2.81 -4.37
N HIS A 12 -7.44 -3.24 -4.49
CA HIS A 12 -8.48 -2.42 -5.10
C HIS A 12 -8.80 -1.26 -4.17
N THR A 13 -8.45 -0.03 -4.60
CA THR A 13 -8.27 1.11 -3.71
C THR A 13 -9.36 2.17 -3.85
N LEU A 14 -9.92 2.61 -2.72
CA LEU A 14 -10.77 3.80 -2.61
C LEU A 14 -10.41 4.56 -1.34
N LEU A 15 -9.69 5.68 -1.50
CA LEU A 15 -9.21 6.53 -0.40
C LEU A 15 -9.66 7.99 -0.58
N ALA A 16 -10.69 8.24 -1.40
CA ALA A 16 -11.26 9.57 -1.54
C ALA A 16 -11.82 10.04 -0.18
N GLN A 17 -11.57 11.31 0.16
CA GLN A 17 -12.05 11.92 1.42
C GLN A 17 -13.58 11.89 1.54
N THR A 18 -14.28 11.85 0.42
CA THR A 18 -15.75 11.84 0.33
C THR A 18 -16.33 10.44 0.14
N ALA A 19 -15.50 9.38 0.25
CA ALA A 19 -15.98 8.01 0.06
C ALA A 19 -17.13 7.67 1.01
N THR A 20 -18.20 7.12 0.45
CA THR A 20 -19.38 6.69 1.18
C THR A 20 -19.38 5.20 1.44
N TRP A 21 -20.15 4.74 2.43
CA TRP A 21 -20.31 3.31 2.69
C TRP A 21 -20.77 2.52 1.44
N LYS A 22 -21.70 3.07 0.67
CA LYS A 22 -22.18 2.45 -0.57
C LYS A 22 -21.05 2.20 -1.59
N GLU A 23 -20.11 3.14 -1.70
CA GLU A 23 -18.95 2.99 -2.59
C GLU A 23 -17.94 1.99 -2.02
N ILE A 24 -17.76 1.95 -0.69
CA ILE A 24 -16.92 0.95 -0.02
C ILE A 24 -17.49 -0.46 -0.22
N GLN A 25 -18.81 -0.65 -0.07
CA GLN A 25 -19.46 -1.93 -0.39
C GLN A 25 -19.19 -2.34 -1.83
N ALA A 26 -19.36 -1.42 -2.78
CA ALA A 26 -19.16 -1.72 -4.20
C ALA A 26 -17.73 -2.20 -4.51
N ILE A 27 -16.70 -1.61 -3.90
CA ILE A 27 -15.33 -2.09 -4.11
C ILE A 27 -15.04 -3.41 -3.38
N CYS A 28 -15.71 -3.68 -2.25
CA CYS A 28 -15.63 -4.98 -1.60
C CYS A 28 -16.23 -6.08 -2.49
N ASP A 29 -17.41 -5.83 -3.08
CA ASP A 29 -18.05 -6.74 -4.01
C ASP A 29 -17.17 -7.00 -5.25
N ASP A 30 -16.61 -5.94 -5.80
CA ASP A 30 -15.64 -6.04 -6.91
C ASP A 30 -14.41 -6.84 -6.50
N GLY A 31 -13.82 -6.55 -5.35
CA GLY A 31 -12.65 -7.27 -4.83
C GLY A 31 -12.89 -8.77 -4.68
N MET A 32 -14.04 -9.15 -4.14
CA MET A 32 -14.46 -10.55 -4.02
C MET A 32 -14.74 -11.20 -5.38
N LYS A 33 -15.48 -10.50 -6.26
CA LYS A 33 -15.84 -11.03 -7.59
C LYS A 33 -14.60 -11.25 -8.45
N TYR A 34 -13.66 -10.33 -8.45
CA TYR A 34 -12.48 -10.35 -9.33
C TYR A 34 -11.25 -10.99 -8.69
N GLY A 35 -11.34 -11.45 -7.44
CA GLY A 35 -10.25 -12.11 -6.74
C GLY A 35 -9.05 -11.20 -6.49
N CYS A 36 -9.30 -9.94 -6.07
CA CYS A 36 -8.25 -9.00 -5.72
C CYS A 36 -7.47 -9.46 -4.48
N ALA A 37 -6.22 -9.00 -4.34
CA ALA A 37 -5.39 -9.29 -3.18
C ALA A 37 -5.98 -8.72 -1.89
N SER A 38 -6.52 -7.51 -1.96
CA SER A 38 -7.24 -6.82 -0.88
C SER A 38 -8.11 -5.70 -1.44
N VAL A 39 -8.92 -5.08 -0.57
CA VAL A 39 -9.39 -3.71 -0.77
C VAL A 39 -8.65 -2.77 0.17
N CYS A 40 -8.26 -1.59 -0.32
CA CYS A 40 -7.59 -0.55 0.48
C CYS A 40 -8.54 0.63 0.68
N ILE A 41 -8.96 0.85 1.93
CA ILE A 41 -10.07 1.73 2.29
C ILE A 41 -9.71 2.65 3.48
N PRO A 42 -10.45 3.76 3.72
CA PRO A 42 -10.24 4.59 4.90
C PRO A 42 -10.48 3.82 6.21
N ALA A 43 -9.68 4.12 7.23
CA ALA A 43 -9.71 3.40 8.52
C ALA A 43 -11.09 3.36 9.18
N SER A 44 -11.88 4.43 9.04
CA SER A 44 -13.23 4.53 9.58
C SER A 44 -14.22 3.48 9.08
N TYR A 45 -13.94 2.86 7.94
CA TYR A 45 -14.79 1.80 7.35
C TYR A 45 -14.26 0.39 7.57
N VAL A 46 -13.09 0.23 8.18
CA VAL A 46 -12.43 -1.09 8.32
C VAL A 46 -13.33 -2.09 9.04
N LYS A 47 -13.88 -1.73 10.20
CA LYS A 47 -14.75 -2.63 10.97
C LYS A 47 -15.95 -3.09 10.16
N GLN A 48 -16.67 -2.15 9.58
CA GLN A 48 -17.87 -2.43 8.80
C GLN A 48 -17.56 -3.26 7.54
N ALA A 49 -16.44 -2.99 6.88
CA ALA A 49 -16.00 -3.75 5.71
C ALA A 49 -15.55 -5.16 6.09
N ALA A 50 -14.82 -5.34 7.19
CA ALA A 50 -14.40 -6.65 7.69
C ALA A 50 -15.60 -7.55 8.02
N GLU A 51 -16.62 -6.99 8.68
CA GLU A 51 -17.90 -7.68 8.94
C GLU A 51 -18.62 -8.04 7.63
N TYR A 52 -18.67 -7.09 6.67
CA TYR A 52 -19.35 -7.27 5.38
C TYR A 52 -18.72 -8.37 4.52
N VAL A 53 -17.40 -8.38 4.39
CA VAL A 53 -16.71 -9.40 3.56
C VAL A 53 -16.61 -10.76 4.26
N ALA A 54 -16.82 -10.82 5.58
CA ALA A 54 -16.84 -12.04 6.38
C ALA A 54 -15.65 -13.00 6.09
N GLY A 55 -14.44 -12.44 6.03
CA GLY A 55 -13.20 -13.18 5.79
C GLY A 55 -12.93 -13.60 4.34
N LYS A 56 -13.80 -13.24 3.39
CA LYS A 56 -13.64 -13.63 1.96
C LYS A 56 -12.63 -12.76 1.22
N LEU A 57 -12.27 -11.60 1.76
CA LEU A 57 -11.36 -10.64 1.16
C LEU A 57 -10.54 -9.95 2.24
N PRO A 58 -9.20 -9.86 2.14
CA PRO A 58 -8.38 -9.09 3.05
C PRO A 58 -8.73 -7.59 3.01
N ILE A 59 -8.79 -6.95 4.18
CA ILE A 59 -8.98 -5.51 4.31
C ILE A 59 -7.63 -4.87 4.59
N CYS A 60 -7.22 -3.96 3.73
CA CYS A 60 -6.09 -3.06 3.89
C CYS A 60 -6.58 -1.66 4.27
N THR A 61 -5.84 -0.97 5.12
CA THR A 61 -6.07 0.46 5.38
C THR A 61 -4.76 1.22 5.47
N VAL A 62 -4.84 2.54 5.60
CA VAL A 62 -3.69 3.46 5.65
C VAL A 62 -3.60 4.14 7.00
N ILE A 63 -2.38 4.44 7.46
CA ILE A 63 -2.10 5.16 8.71
C ILE A 63 -1.02 6.22 8.50
N GLY A 64 -1.06 7.30 9.30
CA GLY A 64 -0.17 8.45 9.10
C GLY A 64 -0.33 9.06 7.70
N PHE A 65 -1.48 8.93 7.12
CA PHE A 65 -1.71 9.11 5.69
C PHE A 65 -2.50 10.40 5.39
N PRO A 66 -2.16 11.13 4.30
CA PRO A 66 -1.09 10.83 3.34
C PRO A 66 0.27 11.45 3.69
N ASN A 67 0.38 12.26 4.73
CA ASN A 67 1.51 13.17 4.95
C ASN A 67 2.71 12.54 5.70
N GLY A 68 2.50 11.52 6.51
CA GLY A 68 3.56 10.79 7.20
C GLY A 68 4.18 11.47 8.43
N TYR A 69 3.80 12.69 8.77
CA TYR A 69 4.43 13.50 9.85
C TYR A 69 3.78 13.37 11.22
N ASP A 70 2.84 12.44 11.40
CA ASP A 70 2.32 12.12 12.73
C ASP A 70 3.42 11.53 13.62
N THR A 71 3.25 11.65 14.94
CA THR A 71 4.19 11.03 15.87
C THR A 71 4.14 9.51 15.78
N THR A 72 5.26 8.84 16.10
CA THR A 72 5.33 7.39 16.15
C THR A 72 4.24 6.78 17.03
N ALA A 73 3.96 7.38 18.20
CA ALA A 73 2.92 6.93 19.11
C ALA A 73 1.53 6.99 18.46
N ALA A 74 1.21 8.05 17.72
CA ALA A 74 -0.05 8.19 17.01
C ALA A 74 -0.19 7.13 15.90
N LYS A 75 0.87 6.91 15.10
CA LYS A 75 0.87 5.85 14.07
C LYS A 75 0.70 4.44 14.67
N CYS A 76 1.36 4.16 15.80
CA CYS A 76 1.19 2.88 16.52
C CYS A 76 -0.25 2.70 17.01
N PHE A 77 -0.87 3.75 17.55
CA PHE A 77 -2.28 3.71 17.95
C PHE A 77 -3.18 3.42 16.74
N MET A 78 -3.00 4.15 15.63
CA MET A 78 -3.75 3.94 14.39
C MET A 78 -3.61 2.50 13.86
N ALA A 79 -2.39 1.94 13.90
CA ALA A 79 -2.13 0.56 13.46
C ALA A 79 -2.88 -0.45 14.35
N THR A 80 -2.80 -0.27 15.67
CA THR A 80 -3.48 -1.14 16.63
C THR A 80 -5.00 -1.08 16.44
N ASP A 81 -5.57 0.12 16.35
CA ASP A 81 -7.01 0.33 16.12
C ASP A 81 -7.48 -0.31 14.81
N ALA A 82 -6.73 -0.09 13.73
CA ALA A 82 -7.05 -0.69 12.43
C ALA A 82 -7.09 -2.23 12.49
N VAL A 83 -6.09 -2.85 13.14
CA VAL A 83 -6.01 -4.31 13.28
C VAL A 83 -7.13 -4.84 14.18
N ASP A 84 -7.42 -4.18 15.29
CA ASP A 84 -8.49 -4.58 16.21
C ASP A 84 -9.87 -4.45 15.57
N ASN A 85 -10.03 -3.55 14.60
CA ASN A 85 -11.23 -3.42 13.77
C ASN A 85 -11.28 -4.40 12.57
N GLY A 86 -10.26 -5.23 12.37
CA GLY A 86 -10.27 -6.31 11.37
C GLY A 86 -9.41 -6.08 10.14
N ALA A 87 -8.54 -5.06 10.11
CA ALA A 87 -7.56 -4.92 9.04
C ALA A 87 -6.58 -6.09 9.05
N SER A 88 -6.37 -6.68 7.89
CA SER A 88 -5.36 -7.72 7.65
C SER A 88 -4.02 -7.14 7.22
N GLU A 89 -4.04 -5.93 6.66
CA GLU A 89 -2.90 -5.23 6.10
C GLU A 89 -2.97 -3.74 6.43
N VAL A 90 -1.81 -3.16 6.73
CA VAL A 90 -1.68 -1.73 7.06
C VAL A 90 -0.59 -1.10 6.18
N ASP A 91 -0.90 0.01 5.52
CA ASP A 91 0.04 0.81 4.75
C ASP A 91 0.38 2.08 5.54
N MET A 92 1.60 2.20 6.07
CA MET A 92 2.05 3.41 6.77
C MET A 92 2.80 4.36 5.83
N VAL A 93 2.73 5.66 6.09
CA VAL A 93 3.61 6.65 5.45
C VAL A 93 4.74 7.01 6.41
N ILE A 94 5.98 7.04 5.90
CA ILE A 94 7.15 7.46 6.67
C ILE A 94 7.13 8.98 6.93
N ASN A 95 7.92 9.42 7.90
CA ASN A 95 8.18 10.85 8.08
C ASN A 95 9.21 11.33 7.05
N LEU A 96 8.72 12.01 6.00
CA LEU A 96 9.58 12.53 4.92
C LEU A 96 10.57 13.61 5.40
N GLY A 97 10.17 14.42 6.39
CA GLY A 97 11.08 15.39 7.00
C GLY A 97 12.30 14.71 7.64
N TRP A 98 12.09 13.56 8.28
CA TRP A 98 13.19 12.79 8.87
C TRP A 98 14.12 12.20 7.81
N VAL A 99 13.62 11.86 6.61
CA VAL A 99 14.48 11.46 5.49
C VAL A 99 15.39 12.60 5.10
N LYS A 100 14.83 13.83 4.96
CA LYS A 100 15.61 15.03 4.60
C LYS A 100 16.63 15.42 5.68
N ASP A 101 16.28 15.22 6.95
CA ASP A 101 17.17 15.42 8.10
C ASP A 101 18.15 14.24 8.31
N GLN A 102 18.10 13.19 7.48
CA GLN A 102 18.92 11.98 7.57
C GLN A 102 18.79 11.25 8.94
N LYS A 103 17.63 11.32 9.56
CA LYS A 103 17.32 10.65 10.84
C LYS A 103 16.98 9.16 10.62
N TRP A 104 17.96 8.43 10.11
CA TRP A 104 17.78 7.04 9.68
C TRP A 104 17.42 6.10 10.82
N ASP A 105 18.01 6.28 12.00
CA ASP A 105 17.72 5.46 13.19
C ASP A 105 16.30 5.72 13.71
N ASP A 106 15.82 6.97 13.69
CA ASP A 106 14.45 7.32 14.06
C ASP A 106 13.43 6.70 13.10
N LEU A 107 13.71 6.73 11.79
CA LEU A 107 12.88 6.08 10.77
C LEU A 107 12.81 4.56 10.97
N LEU A 108 13.93 3.91 11.23
CA LEU A 108 13.97 2.48 11.52
C LEU A 108 13.20 2.14 12.79
N ALA A 109 13.38 2.94 13.86
CA ALA A 109 12.68 2.76 15.12
C ALA A 109 11.15 2.93 14.95
N GLU A 110 10.72 3.95 14.20
CA GLU A 110 9.30 4.17 13.90
C GLU A 110 8.69 2.97 13.17
N ILE A 111 9.31 2.51 12.08
CA ILE A 111 8.77 1.38 11.30
C ILE A 111 8.70 0.11 12.15
N LYS A 112 9.72 -0.17 12.97
CA LYS A 112 9.71 -1.31 13.90
C LYS A 112 8.59 -1.21 14.94
N ALA A 113 8.38 -0.03 15.51
CA ALA A 113 7.33 0.21 16.49
C ALA A 113 5.93 -0.01 15.86
N VAL A 114 5.70 0.55 14.67
CA VAL A 114 4.45 0.36 13.93
C VAL A 114 4.27 -1.11 13.52
N LYS A 115 5.34 -1.81 13.09
CA LYS A 115 5.28 -3.25 12.78
C LYS A 115 4.86 -4.07 14.00
N ALA A 116 5.39 -3.78 15.16
CA ALA A 116 4.96 -4.43 16.40
C ALA A 116 3.49 -4.14 16.72
N ALA A 117 3.03 -2.90 16.52
CA ALA A 117 1.64 -2.48 16.72
C ALA A 117 0.65 -3.17 15.77
N CYS A 118 1.12 -3.65 14.61
CA CYS A 118 0.31 -4.45 13.67
C CYS A 118 -0.01 -5.88 14.17
N LYS A 119 0.46 -6.30 15.34
CA LYS A 119 0.10 -7.60 15.96
C LYS A 119 0.23 -8.80 15.01
N GLY A 120 1.30 -8.84 14.22
CA GLY A 120 1.56 -9.90 13.24
C GLY A 120 0.85 -9.72 11.88
N LYS A 121 0.03 -8.70 11.71
CA LYS A 121 -0.55 -8.37 10.40
C LYS A 121 0.49 -7.73 9.49
N LEU A 122 0.20 -7.73 8.20
CA LEU A 122 1.10 -7.26 7.16
C LEU A 122 1.26 -5.74 7.20
N LEU A 123 2.51 -5.27 7.20
CA LEU A 123 2.85 -3.86 7.11
C LEU A 123 3.50 -3.54 5.77
N LYS A 124 3.00 -2.48 5.10
CA LYS A 124 3.62 -1.91 3.91
C LYS A 124 4.07 -0.48 4.21
N VAL A 125 5.29 -0.14 3.82
CA VAL A 125 5.93 1.13 4.13
C VAL A 125 5.95 2.02 2.90
N ILE A 126 5.14 3.08 2.89
CA ILE A 126 5.09 4.08 1.82
C ILE A 126 6.23 5.06 2.03
N ILE A 127 7.14 5.15 1.08
CA ILE A 127 8.27 6.08 1.14
C ILE A 127 8.05 7.36 0.31
N GLU A 128 6.97 7.46 -0.45
CA GLU A 128 6.58 8.61 -1.29
C GLU A 128 7.70 9.05 -2.23
N CYS A 129 8.05 8.20 -3.17
CA CYS A 129 9.20 8.32 -4.07
C CYS A 129 9.35 9.67 -4.76
N CYS A 130 8.23 10.34 -5.09
CA CYS A 130 8.26 11.61 -5.81
C CYS A 130 8.94 12.76 -5.04
N PHE A 131 9.17 12.60 -3.73
CA PHE A 131 9.88 13.58 -2.89
C PHE A 131 11.31 13.16 -2.54
N LEU A 132 11.78 12.00 -2.99
CA LEU A 132 13.07 11.43 -2.60
C LEU A 132 14.05 11.37 -3.78
N THR A 133 15.34 11.58 -3.47
CA THR A 133 16.43 11.26 -4.40
C THR A 133 16.64 9.75 -4.49
N ASP A 134 17.39 9.28 -5.48
CA ASP A 134 17.68 7.86 -5.61
C ASP A 134 18.52 7.32 -4.44
N GLU A 135 19.45 8.12 -3.91
CA GLU A 135 20.23 7.78 -2.72
C GLU A 135 19.33 7.60 -1.48
N GLU A 136 18.36 8.52 -1.30
CA GLU A 136 17.37 8.42 -0.21
C GLU A 136 16.47 7.19 -0.37
N LYS A 137 16.03 6.86 -1.60
CA LYS A 137 15.26 5.65 -1.90
C LYS A 137 16.06 4.37 -1.59
N ILE A 138 17.34 4.33 -1.98
CA ILE A 138 18.23 3.20 -1.68
C ILE A 138 18.37 3.04 -0.16
N LYS A 139 18.59 4.15 0.56
CA LYS A 139 18.68 4.12 2.03
C LYS A 139 17.38 3.63 2.67
N MET A 140 16.23 4.02 2.15
CA MET A 140 14.94 3.52 2.61
C MET A 140 14.74 2.03 2.30
N CYS A 141 15.25 1.49 1.20
CA CYS A 141 15.24 0.05 0.93
C CYS A 141 15.99 -0.73 2.04
N GLU A 142 17.17 -0.23 2.48
CA GLU A 142 17.93 -0.82 3.59
C GLU A 142 17.14 -0.78 4.90
N ILE A 143 16.57 0.39 5.22
CA ILE A 143 15.80 0.61 6.46
C ILE A 143 14.55 -0.28 6.51
N VAL A 144 13.76 -0.32 5.43
CA VAL A 144 12.58 -1.18 5.35
C VAL A 144 12.99 -2.65 5.49
N THR A 145 14.08 -3.06 4.86
CA THR A 145 14.63 -4.42 5.00
C THR A 145 14.97 -4.75 6.44
N ALA A 146 15.61 -3.84 7.15
CA ALA A 146 16.01 -4.04 8.55
C ALA A 146 14.85 -3.93 9.55
N SER A 147 13.70 -3.39 9.12
CA SER A 147 12.57 -3.10 10.00
C SER A 147 11.68 -4.30 10.31
N GLY A 148 11.68 -5.33 9.45
CA GLY A 148 10.77 -6.47 9.53
C GLY A 148 9.41 -6.22 8.86
N ALA A 149 9.21 -5.09 8.17
CA ALA A 149 8.04 -4.86 7.34
C ALA A 149 8.08 -5.77 6.09
N GLU A 150 6.91 -6.19 5.61
CA GLU A 150 6.81 -7.11 4.48
C GLU A 150 6.89 -6.43 3.13
N TYR A 151 6.58 -5.13 3.04
CA TYR A 151 6.59 -4.41 1.77
C TYR A 151 7.21 -3.02 1.89
N ILE A 152 7.94 -2.63 0.85
CA ILE A 152 8.15 -1.23 0.49
C ILE A 152 7.12 -0.81 -0.56
N LYS A 153 6.54 0.39 -0.42
CA LYS A 153 5.52 0.92 -1.33
C LYS A 153 5.96 2.28 -1.87
N THR A 154 5.78 2.49 -3.16
CA THR A 154 6.26 3.70 -3.84
C THR A 154 5.58 4.97 -3.38
N SER A 155 4.24 5.00 -3.30
CA SER A 155 3.49 6.26 -3.30
C SER A 155 2.17 6.16 -2.56
N THR A 156 1.71 7.30 -2.04
CA THR A 156 0.36 7.44 -1.48
C THR A 156 -0.71 7.57 -2.56
N GLY A 157 -0.37 8.17 -3.69
CA GLY A 157 -1.30 8.61 -4.74
C GLY A 157 -1.88 10.02 -4.50
N PHE A 158 -1.42 10.71 -3.43
CA PHE A 158 -1.79 12.09 -3.08
C PHE A 158 -0.63 13.07 -3.20
N GLY A 159 0.58 12.59 -3.49
CA GLY A 159 1.75 13.41 -3.78
C GLY A 159 1.76 13.92 -5.22
N THR A 160 2.89 14.50 -5.63
CA THR A 160 3.07 15.07 -6.98
C THR A 160 3.29 14.02 -8.08
N GLY A 161 3.59 12.76 -7.70
CA GLY A 161 3.82 11.64 -8.62
C GLY A 161 3.38 10.30 -8.04
N GLY A 162 3.22 9.32 -8.91
CA GLY A 162 2.94 7.91 -8.56
C GLY A 162 4.16 7.01 -8.79
N ALA A 163 3.93 5.71 -8.88
CA ALA A 163 4.96 4.73 -9.19
C ALA A 163 5.58 4.99 -10.58
N THR A 164 6.89 4.90 -10.65
CA THR A 164 7.63 4.87 -11.90
C THR A 164 8.28 3.52 -12.12
N ARG A 165 8.60 3.18 -13.36
CA ARG A 165 9.30 1.93 -13.70
C ARG A 165 10.72 1.92 -13.11
N GLU A 166 11.35 3.10 -13.08
CA GLU A 166 12.66 3.35 -12.49
C GLU A 166 12.66 3.07 -11.00
N ASP A 167 11.67 3.57 -10.25
CA ASP A 167 11.54 3.33 -8.81
C ASP A 167 11.37 1.85 -8.48
N VAL A 168 10.51 1.14 -9.20
CA VAL A 168 10.29 -0.30 -8.97
C VAL A 168 11.54 -1.10 -9.31
N ALA A 169 12.23 -0.77 -10.41
CA ALA A 169 13.48 -1.41 -10.77
C ALA A 169 14.62 -1.12 -9.76
N LEU A 170 14.65 0.10 -9.18
CA LEU A 170 15.56 0.45 -8.11
C LEU A 170 15.28 -0.38 -6.85
N PHE A 171 14.02 -0.48 -6.44
CA PHE A 171 13.65 -1.30 -5.28
C PHE A 171 14.03 -2.76 -5.47
N ALA A 172 13.76 -3.33 -6.65
CA ALA A 172 14.08 -4.72 -6.95
C ALA A 172 15.58 -5.05 -6.81
N LYS A 173 16.46 -4.06 -6.96
CA LYS A 173 17.92 -4.20 -6.80
C LYS A 173 18.38 -4.04 -5.34
N HIS A 174 17.64 -3.30 -4.51
CA HIS A 174 18.15 -2.82 -3.22
C HIS A 174 17.40 -3.33 -2.01
N VAL A 175 16.18 -3.88 -2.15
CA VAL A 175 15.48 -4.51 -1.03
C VAL A 175 16.06 -5.89 -0.70
N GLY A 176 16.01 -6.25 0.58
CA GLY A 176 16.38 -7.59 1.01
C GLY A 176 15.38 -8.67 0.57
N PRO A 177 15.77 -9.95 0.63
CA PRO A 177 14.99 -11.06 0.05
C PRO A 177 13.61 -11.26 0.67
N ASN A 178 13.38 -10.76 1.87
CA ASN A 178 12.11 -10.89 2.58
C ASN A 178 11.16 -9.70 2.37
N VAL A 179 11.60 -8.64 1.68
CA VAL A 179 10.80 -7.45 1.38
C VAL A 179 10.27 -7.51 -0.02
N LYS A 180 8.96 -7.39 -0.15
CA LYS A 180 8.23 -7.33 -1.42
C LYS A 180 7.99 -5.88 -1.83
N ILE A 181 7.65 -5.67 -3.09
CA ILE A 181 7.43 -4.33 -3.66
C ILE A 181 5.96 -4.13 -3.99
N LYS A 182 5.40 -3.00 -3.55
CA LYS A 182 4.10 -2.51 -3.97
C LYS A 182 4.27 -1.24 -4.80
N ALA A 183 3.86 -1.30 -6.07
CA ALA A 183 3.70 -0.12 -6.91
C ALA A 183 2.33 0.50 -6.70
N ALA A 184 2.24 1.81 -6.50
CA ALA A 184 0.97 2.49 -6.26
C ALA A 184 0.95 3.90 -6.88
N GLY A 185 -0.22 4.32 -7.35
CA GLY A 185 -0.38 5.59 -8.08
C GLY A 185 0.11 5.49 -9.52
N GLY A 186 -0.59 6.14 -10.43
CA GLY A 186 -0.18 6.20 -11.84
C GLY A 186 -0.43 4.95 -12.68
N ILE A 187 -0.93 3.85 -12.10
CA ILE A 187 -1.22 2.61 -12.83
C ILE A 187 -2.53 2.79 -13.58
N ALA A 188 -2.45 3.04 -14.88
CA ALA A 188 -3.60 3.46 -15.68
C ALA A 188 -4.37 2.28 -16.32
N ASP A 189 -3.67 1.24 -16.75
CA ASP A 189 -4.21 0.12 -17.50
C ASP A 189 -3.50 -1.21 -17.18
N LEU A 190 -3.93 -2.28 -17.88
CA LEU A 190 -3.37 -3.62 -17.72
C LEU A 190 -1.92 -3.72 -18.16
N LYS A 191 -1.51 -2.90 -19.14
CA LYS A 191 -0.12 -2.88 -19.62
C LYS A 191 0.80 -2.29 -18.55
N ASP A 192 0.43 -1.17 -17.95
CA ASP A 192 1.19 -0.61 -16.82
C ASP A 192 1.31 -1.62 -15.68
N ALA A 193 0.20 -2.29 -15.35
CA ALA A 193 0.18 -3.30 -14.30
C ALA A 193 1.16 -4.45 -14.60
N GLU A 194 1.15 -4.98 -15.83
CA GLU A 194 2.07 -6.03 -16.28
C GLU A 194 3.53 -5.55 -16.25
N ASP A 195 3.80 -4.33 -16.71
CA ASP A 195 5.15 -3.75 -16.70
C ASP A 195 5.70 -3.68 -15.26
N PHE A 196 4.92 -3.18 -14.29
CA PHE A 196 5.34 -3.13 -12.88
C PHE A 196 5.57 -4.52 -12.28
N ILE A 197 4.72 -5.49 -12.60
CA ILE A 197 4.90 -6.87 -12.12
C ILE A 197 6.19 -7.46 -12.68
N ASN A 198 6.45 -7.29 -13.97
CA ASN A 198 7.66 -7.78 -14.63
C ASN A 198 8.93 -7.13 -14.08
N LEU A 199 8.85 -5.90 -13.57
CA LEU A 199 9.94 -5.19 -12.88
C LEU A 199 10.15 -5.63 -11.43
N GLY A 200 9.28 -6.48 -10.87
CA GLY A 200 9.44 -7.04 -9.54
C GLY A 200 8.35 -6.64 -8.54
N ALA A 201 7.35 -5.83 -8.93
CA ALA A 201 6.22 -5.55 -8.05
C ALA A 201 5.37 -6.82 -7.86
N SER A 202 5.12 -7.19 -6.62
CA SER A 202 4.24 -8.30 -6.26
C SER A 202 2.86 -7.83 -5.79
N ARG A 203 2.65 -6.52 -5.68
CA ARG A 203 1.39 -5.88 -5.28
C ARG A 203 1.21 -4.57 -6.05
N LEU A 204 -0.02 -4.25 -6.40
CA LEU A 204 -0.41 -3.03 -7.13
C LEU A 204 -1.49 -2.27 -6.37
N GLY A 205 -1.24 -1.01 -6.02
CA GLY A 205 -2.25 -0.12 -5.44
C GLY A 205 -2.94 0.68 -6.53
N THR A 206 -4.17 0.34 -6.89
CA THR A 206 -4.87 0.96 -8.02
C THR A 206 -6.38 0.96 -7.85
N SER A 207 -7.03 1.99 -8.39
CA SER A 207 -8.49 2.08 -8.51
C SER A 207 -8.99 1.78 -9.95
N ARG A 208 -8.06 1.58 -10.91
CA ARG A 208 -8.39 1.59 -12.34
C ARG A 208 -8.45 0.20 -12.98
N ILE A 209 -7.66 -0.76 -12.50
CA ILE A 209 -7.56 -2.08 -13.15
C ILE A 209 -8.90 -2.83 -13.15
N VAL A 210 -9.59 -2.89 -12.01
CA VAL A 210 -10.92 -3.53 -11.96
C VAL A 210 -11.91 -2.82 -12.89
N LYS A 211 -11.87 -1.48 -12.95
CA LYS A 211 -12.72 -0.71 -13.88
C LYS A 211 -12.42 -1.03 -15.33
N ALA A 212 -11.14 -1.17 -15.70
CA ALA A 212 -10.73 -1.55 -17.04
C ALA A 212 -11.26 -2.94 -17.42
N VAL A 213 -11.15 -3.92 -16.51
CA VAL A 213 -11.67 -5.27 -16.74
C VAL A 213 -13.19 -5.27 -16.90
N LYS A 214 -13.92 -4.56 -16.03
CA LYS A 214 -15.39 -4.39 -16.15
C LYS A 214 -15.79 -3.80 -17.51
N ALA A 215 -15.04 -2.82 -18.02
CA ALA A 215 -15.31 -2.23 -19.33
C ALA A 215 -15.04 -3.21 -20.49
N MET A 216 -14.15 -4.19 -20.32
CA MET A 216 -13.92 -5.25 -21.32
C MET A 216 -15.03 -6.30 -21.32
N GLU A 217 -15.64 -6.61 -20.17
CA GLU A 217 -16.76 -7.54 -20.05
C GLU A 217 -18.09 -7.02 -20.66
N GLN A 218 -18.18 -5.69 -20.85
CA GLN A 218 -19.38 -5.04 -21.41
C GLN A 218 -19.36 -4.87 -22.93
N LYS A 219 -18.26 -5.26 -23.58
CA LYS A 219 -18.09 -5.23 -25.05
C LYS A 219 -18.34 -6.57 -25.67
#